data_88755bac7640936cb0676c8eeef8e24f
#
_entry.id   88755bac7640936cb0676c8eeef8e24f
#
_cell.length_a   1.000
_cell.length_b   1.000
_cell.length_c   1.000
_cell.angle_alpha   90.00
_cell.angle_beta   90.00
_cell.angle_gamma   90.00
#
_symmetry.space_group_name_H-M   'P 1'
#
loop_
_entity.id
_entity.type
_entity.pdbx_description
1 polymer ?
#
loop_
_entity_poly.entity_id
_entity_poly.type
_entity_poly.pdbx_seq_one_letter_code
_entity_poly.pdbx_strand_id
1 'polypeptide(L)'
;METLFDKFKIPDYFTIGGQEYKVVQKEVVRDENDDPVFGLHSPAEATITIAHKFPITDSSKHNFTKDQIVNSFFHEMFHSFNFMMNNEQEEVIAQSFANFMCEFLKTARYDSEYEGRESSRPFDQEY
;
A
#
# COMPACT_ATOMS: atom_id res chain seq x y z
N MET A 1 -21.05 -8.97 -1.10
CA MET A 1 -20.05 -9.96 -0.70
C MET A 1 -18.76 -9.28 -0.27
N GLU A 2 -18.22 -9.70 0.83
CA GLU A 2 -17.00 -9.10 1.35
C GLU A 2 -15.78 -9.53 0.55
N THR A 3 -14.92 -8.57 0.24
CA THR A 3 -13.70 -8.82 -0.52
C THR A 3 -12.50 -8.61 0.40
N LEU A 4 -11.32 -8.93 -0.13
CA LEU A 4 -10.10 -8.66 0.62
C LEU A 4 -9.92 -7.17 0.88
N PHE A 5 -10.41 -6.32 -0.03
CA PHE A 5 -10.33 -4.88 0.17
C PHE A 5 -11.09 -4.45 1.41
N ASP A 6 -12.26 -5.03 1.63
CA ASP A 6 -13.08 -4.66 2.78
C ASP A 6 -12.38 -4.95 4.10
N LYS A 7 -11.55 -5.98 4.11
CA LYS A 7 -10.84 -6.40 5.32
C LYS A 7 -9.43 -5.83 5.40
N PHE A 8 -8.94 -5.28 4.31
CA PHE A 8 -7.55 -4.84 4.26
C PHE A 8 -7.29 -3.68 5.20
N LYS A 9 -6.22 -3.80 5.97
CA LYS A 9 -5.72 -2.72 6.80
C LYS A 9 -4.27 -2.49 6.44
N ILE A 10 -3.88 -1.23 6.39
CA ILE A 10 -2.49 -0.89 6.12
C ILE A 10 -1.66 -1.34 7.31
N PRO A 11 -0.63 -2.15 7.09
CA PRO A 11 0.18 -2.65 8.20
C PRO A 11 1.08 -1.55 8.76
N ASP A 12 1.53 -1.75 9.99
CA ASP A 12 2.49 -0.83 10.59
C ASP A 12 3.91 -1.11 10.16
N TYR A 13 4.19 -2.35 9.77
CA TYR A 13 5.52 -2.78 9.32
C TYR A 13 5.37 -3.84 8.25
N PHE A 14 6.34 -3.90 7.35
CA PHE A 14 6.46 -5.00 6.41
C PHE A 14 7.92 -5.17 6.05
N THR A 15 8.27 -6.31 5.51
CA THR A 15 9.65 -6.60 5.11
C THR A 15 9.71 -6.81 3.61
N ILE A 16 10.69 -6.18 2.99
CA ILE A 16 10.90 -6.35 1.56
C ILE A 16 12.40 -6.44 1.33
N GLY A 17 12.81 -7.47 0.59
CA GLY A 17 14.24 -7.68 0.33
C GLY A 17 15.05 -7.84 1.60
N GLY A 18 14.46 -8.36 2.66
CA GLY A 18 15.14 -8.51 3.94
C GLY A 18 15.16 -7.26 4.79
N GLN A 19 14.70 -6.13 4.26
CA GLN A 19 14.69 -4.87 4.99
C GLN A 19 13.31 -4.64 5.58
N GLU A 20 13.26 -4.41 6.90
CA GLU A 20 12.01 -4.05 7.54
C GLU A 20 11.71 -2.58 7.30
N TYR A 21 10.48 -2.32 6.86
CA TYR A 21 9.98 -0.97 6.64
C TYR A 21 8.90 -0.64 7.65
N LYS A 22 8.91 0.60 8.09
CA LYS A 22 7.86 1.13 8.96
C LYS A 22 6.87 1.90 8.11
N VAL A 23 5.60 1.79 8.45
CA VAL A 23 4.54 2.53 7.76
C VAL A 23 3.92 3.50 8.74
N VAL A 24 3.94 4.78 8.39
CA VAL A 24 3.40 5.83 9.23
C VAL A 24 2.22 6.46 8.51
N GLN A 25 1.13 6.65 9.22
CA GLN A 25 -0.06 7.27 8.64
C GLN A 25 -0.26 8.61 9.36
N LYS A 26 -0.42 9.66 8.58
CA LYS A 26 -0.56 11.02 9.10
C LYS A 26 -1.74 11.70 8.44
N GLU A 27 -2.23 12.75 9.09
CA GLU A 27 -3.32 13.51 8.51
C GLU A 27 -2.88 14.16 7.21
N VAL A 28 -1.77 14.88 7.22
CA VAL A 28 -1.23 15.54 6.04
C VAL A 28 0.24 15.19 5.93
N VAL A 29 0.70 14.91 4.71
CA VAL A 29 2.10 14.59 4.45
C VAL A 29 2.62 15.62 3.44
N ARG A 30 3.81 16.15 3.68
CA ARG A 30 4.44 17.11 2.79
C ARG A 30 5.81 16.63 2.41
N ASP A 31 6.21 16.92 1.17
CA ASP A 31 7.53 16.54 0.71
C ASP A 31 8.58 17.58 1.14
N GLU A 32 9.79 17.43 0.65
CA GLU A 32 10.89 18.32 1.04
C GLU A 32 10.70 19.75 0.59
N ASN A 33 9.83 19.96 -0.41
CA ASN A 33 9.49 21.30 -0.89
C ASN A 33 8.27 21.86 -0.16
N ASP A 34 7.82 21.17 0.88
CA ASP A 34 6.63 21.54 1.64
C ASP A 34 5.34 21.46 0.85
N ASP A 35 5.35 20.69 -0.24
CA ASP A 35 4.15 20.43 -1.05
C ASP A 35 3.41 19.24 -0.49
N PRO A 36 2.06 19.31 -0.41
CA PRO A 36 1.29 18.16 0.06
C PRO A 36 1.33 17.03 -0.96
N VAL A 37 1.47 15.81 -0.44
CA VAL A 37 1.55 14.62 -1.28
C VAL A 37 0.68 13.52 -0.69
N PHE A 38 0.37 12.51 -1.50
CA PHE A 38 -0.40 11.35 -1.03
C PHE A 38 0.43 10.46 -0.13
N GLY A 39 1.72 10.36 -0.39
CA GLY A 39 2.60 9.52 0.39
C GLY A 39 4.05 9.80 0.04
N LEU A 40 4.94 9.25 0.86
CA LEU A 40 6.37 9.41 0.67
C LEU A 40 7.09 8.11 0.97
N HIS A 41 8.17 7.87 0.24
CA HIS A 41 9.11 6.79 0.51
C HIS A 41 10.43 7.40 0.94
N SER A 42 10.90 7.03 2.13
CA SER A 42 12.17 7.53 2.69
C SER A 42 13.11 6.34 2.85
N PRO A 43 13.94 6.05 1.83
CA PRO A 43 14.78 4.85 1.90
C PRO A 43 15.83 4.90 3.02
N ALA A 44 16.36 6.08 3.32
CA ALA A 44 17.36 6.19 4.38
C ALA A 44 16.79 5.79 5.74
N GLU A 45 15.50 6.00 5.95
CA GLU A 45 14.84 5.68 7.21
C GLU A 45 14.03 4.41 7.12
N ALA A 46 14.00 3.77 5.94
CA ALA A 46 13.19 2.59 5.68
C ALA A 46 11.74 2.82 6.14
N THR A 47 11.17 3.90 5.66
CA THR A 47 9.84 4.34 6.11
C THR A 47 8.99 4.75 4.93
N ILE A 48 7.72 4.38 5.00
CA ILE A 48 6.68 4.87 4.09
C ILE A 48 5.72 5.70 4.92
N THR A 49 5.36 6.88 4.42
CA THR A 49 4.40 7.74 5.12
C THR A 49 3.21 7.95 4.20
N ILE A 50 2.01 7.77 4.73
CA ILE A 50 0.76 7.82 3.95
C ILE A 50 -0.13 8.92 4.52
N ALA A 51 -0.68 9.76 3.64
CA ALA A 51 -1.57 10.84 4.04
C ALA A 51 -3.01 10.38 4.05
N HIS A 52 -3.78 10.92 4.98
CA HIS A 52 -5.22 10.67 5.06
C HIS A 52 -6.04 11.84 4.56
N LYS A 53 -5.46 13.00 4.44
CA LYS A 53 -6.16 14.21 4.03
C LYS A 53 -5.27 15.07 3.14
N PHE A 54 -5.92 15.87 2.30
CA PHE A 54 -5.24 16.84 1.46
C PHE A 54 -5.68 18.24 1.87
N PRO A 55 -4.76 19.15 2.17
CA PRO A 55 -5.15 20.49 2.58
C PRO A 55 -5.70 21.29 1.39
N ILE A 56 -6.83 21.96 1.59
CA ILE A 56 -7.44 22.84 0.58
C ILE A 56 -7.19 24.28 0.94
N THR A 57 -7.43 24.61 2.23
CA THR A 57 -7.13 25.92 2.78
C THR A 57 -6.52 25.70 4.15
N ASP A 58 -6.16 26.78 4.85
CA ASP A 58 -5.60 26.66 6.20
C ASP A 58 -6.52 25.95 7.17
N SER A 59 -7.82 26.03 6.95
CA SER A 59 -8.80 25.47 7.86
C SER A 59 -9.65 24.37 7.24
N SER A 60 -9.39 24.00 5.98
CA SER A 60 -10.22 23.04 5.27
C SER A 60 -9.35 21.95 4.65
N LYS A 61 -9.74 20.68 4.87
CA LYS A 61 -9.00 19.54 4.35
C LYS A 61 -9.98 18.57 3.70
N HIS A 62 -9.51 17.94 2.64
CA HIS A 62 -10.27 16.92 1.93
C HIS A 62 -9.84 15.54 2.44
N ASN A 63 -10.82 14.74 2.86
CA ASN A 63 -10.52 13.38 3.32
C ASN A 63 -10.29 12.46 2.13
N PHE A 64 -9.20 11.71 2.17
CA PHE A 64 -8.97 10.68 1.16
C PHE A 64 -9.88 9.49 1.46
N THR A 65 -10.33 8.84 0.41
CA THR A 65 -11.12 7.63 0.54
C THR A 65 -10.19 6.46 0.87
N LYS A 66 -10.78 5.36 1.31
CA LYS A 66 -9.99 4.15 1.56
C LYS A 66 -9.26 3.73 0.29
N ASP A 67 -9.94 3.83 -0.87
CA ASP A 67 -9.30 3.54 -2.15
C ASP A 67 -8.02 4.32 -2.35
N GLN A 68 -8.08 5.62 -2.11
CA GLN A 68 -6.93 6.48 -2.30
C GLN A 68 -5.81 6.16 -1.33
N ILE A 69 -6.16 5.89 -0.09
CA ILE A 69 -5.17 5.58 0.94
C ILE A 69 -4.48 4.26 0.65
N VAL A 70 -5.24 3.22 0.29
CA VAL A 70 -4.67 1.92 -0.03
C VAL A 70 -3.82 2.00 -1.29
N ASN A 71 -4.30 2.75 -2.28
CA ASN A 71 -3.54 2.96 -3.52
C ASN A 71 -2.19 3.61 -3.21
N SER A 72 -2.19 4.63 -2.36
CA SER A 72 -0.95 5.31 -1.97
C SER A 72 0.01 4.35 -1.28
N PHE A 73 -0.51 3.48 -0.42
CA PHE A 73 0.33 2.51 0.27
C PHE A 73 1.07 1.60 -0.73
N PHE A 74 0.35 1.05 -1.71
CA PHE A 74 0.99 0.17 -2.68
C PHE A 74 1.91 0.93 -3.62
N HIS A 75 1.59 2.18 -3.92
CA HIS A 75 2.46 3.02 -4.73
C HIS A 75 3.82 3.19 -4.04
N GLU A 76 3.81 3.53 -2.75
CA GLU A 76 5.04 3.72 -2.02
C GLU A 76 5.75 2.38 -1.75
N MET A 77 5.00 1.31 -1.58
CA MET A 77 5.59 -0.02 -1.44
C MET A 77 6.38 -0.38 -2.70
N PHE A 78 5.86 -0.04 -3.87
CA PHE A 78 6.57 -0.32 -5.10
C PHE A 78 7.88 0.46 -5.18
N HIS A 79 7.86 1.72 -4.72
CA HIS A 79 9.12 2.48 -4.67
C HIS A 79 10.12 1.81 -3.75
N SER A 80 9.67 1.24 -2.64
CA SER A 80 10.55 0.48 -1.75
C SER A 80 11.18 -0.70 -2.48
N PHE A 81 10.35 -1.42 -3.22
CA PHE A 81 10.83 -2.57 -3.99
C PHE A 81 11.85 -2.14 -5.04
N ASN A 82 11.56 -1.08 -5.78
CA ASN A 82 12.47 -0.59 -6.81
C ASN A 82 13.79 -0.15 -6.23
N PHE A 83 13.74 0.51 -5.08
CA PHE A 83 14.97 0.94 -4.41
C PHE A 83 15.82 -0.26 -4.00
N MET A 84 15.17 -1.29 -3.43
CA MET A 84 15.88 -2.49 -2.99
C MET A 84 16.49 -3.24 -4.16
N MET A 85 15.87 -3.17 -5.34
CA MET A 85 16.39 -3.81 -6.54
C MET A 85 17.43 -2.94 -7.25
N ASN A 86 17.78 -1.81 -6.67
CA ASN A 86 18.75 -0.88 -7.21
C ASN A 86 18.34 -0.34 -8.58
N ASN A 87 17.05 -0.14 -8.76
CA ASN A 87 16.49 0.43 -9.98
C ASN A 87 16.06 1.87 -9.74
N GLU A 88 15.91 2.62 -10.81
CA GLU A 88 15.36 3.96 -10.71
C GLU A 88 13.88 3.87 -10.40
N GLN A 89 13.38 4.87 -9.68
CA GLN A 89 11.97 4.95 -9.38
C GLN A 89 11.20 5.39 -10.61
N GLU A 90 10.12 4.68 -10.90
CA GLU A 90 9.30 4.95 -12.07
C GLU A 90 7.87 5.20 -11.61
N GLU A 91 7.42 6.45 -11.65
CA GLU A 91 6.11 6.80 -11.13
C GLU A 91 4.97 6.11 -11.88
N VAL A 92 5.12 5.97 -13.19
CA VAL A 92 4.07 5.32 -13.98
C VAL A 92 3.91 3.86 -13.58
N ILE A 93 5.03 3.16 -13.41
CA ILE A 93 4.98 1.75 -13.04
C ILE A 93 4.46 1.60 -11.60
N ALA A 94 4.90 2.48 -10.72
CA ALA A 94 4.43 2.46 -9.34
C ALA A 94 2.92 2.65 -9.26
N GLN A 95 2.40 3.59 -10.05
CA GLN A 95 0.96 3.83 -10.05
C GLN A 95 0.20 2.66 -10.65
N SER A 96 0.74 2.06 -11.71
CA SER A 96 0.12 0.90 -12.32
C SER A 96 0.08 -0.28 -11.35
N PHE A 97 1.17 -0.49 -10.61
CA PHE A 97 1.22 -1.55 -9.61
C PHE A 97 0.15 -1.31 -8.54
N ALA A 98 0.05 -0.08 -8.07
CA ALA A 98 -0.93 0.25 -7.03
C ALA A 98 -2.35 0.01 -7.53
N ASN A 99 -2.63 0.38 -8.79
CA ASN A 99 -3.95 0.17 -9.37
C ASN A 99 -4.28 -1.32 -9.46
N PHE A 100 -3.30 -2.14 -9.90
CA PHE A 100 -3.51 -3.58 -9.98
C PHE A 100 -3.75 -4.19 -8.62
N MET A 101 -3.02 -3.75 -7.61
CA MET A 101 -3.20 -4.28 -6.26
C MET A 101 -4.58 -3.94 -5.71
N CYS A 102 -5.04 -2.73 -5.94
CA CYS A 102 -6.37 -2.34 -5.49
C CYS A 102 -7.44 -3.16 -6.20
N GLU A 103 -7.30 -3.36 -7.51
CA GLU A 103 -8.26 -4.17 -8.25
C GLU A 103 -8.25 -5.61 -7.75
N PHE A 104 -7.07 -6.16 -7.50
CA PHE A 104 -6.96 -7.49 -6.95
C PHE A 104 -7.72 -7.61 -5.62
N LEU A 105 -7.46 -6.68 -4.72
CA LEU A 105 -8.10 -6.72 -3.41
C LEU A 105 -9.62 -6.61 -3.51
N LYS A 106 -10.11 -5.79 -4.44
CA LYS A 106 -11.54 -5.55 -4.58
C LYS A 106 -12.27 -6.72 -5.21
N THR A 107 -11.59 -7.52 -6.01
CA THR A 107 -12.23 -8.62 -6.71
C THR A 107 -11.94 -9.98 -6.08
N ALA A 108 -10.88 -10.08 -5.30
CA ALA A 108 -10.50 -11.36 -4.69
C ALA A 108 -11.44 -11.71 -3.55
N ARG A 109 -11.87 -12.96 -3.56
CA ARG A 109 -12.74 -13.48 -2.51
C ARG A 109 -12.58 -14.97 -2.44
N TYR A 110 -12.99 -15.53 -1.34
CA TYR A 110 -12.90 -16.96 -1.14
C TYR A 110 -14.22 -17.61 -1.49
N ASP A 111 -14.13 -18.76 -2.16
CA ASP A 111 -15.30 -19.58 -2.43
C ASP A 111 -15.64 -20.32 -1.14
N SER A 112 -16.87 -20.19 -0.66
CA SER A 112 -17.24 -20.79 0.60
C SER A 112 -17.10 -22.30 0.60
N GLU A 113 -17.26 -22.95 -0.57
CA GLU A 113 -17.07 -24.38 -0.67
C GLU A 113 -15.62 -24.80 -0.49
N TYR A 114 -14.73 -23.89 -0.76
CA TYR A 114 -13.30 -24.16 -0.70
C TYR A 114 -12.75 -24.09 0.72
N GLU A 115 -13.41 -23.33 1.57
CA GLU A 115 -12.88 -23.05 2.90
C GLU A 115 -12.60 -24.30 3.72
N GLY A 116 -13.52 -25.25 3.67
CA GLY A 116 -13.37 -26.46 4.45
C GLY A 116 -12.21 -27.33 4.01
N ARG A 117 -11.80 -27.19 2.76
CA ARG A 117 -10.70 -28.01 2.22
C ARG A 117 -9.37 -27.33 2.37
N GLU A 118 -9.41 -26.04 2.44
CA GLU A 118 -8.22 -25.22 2.38
C GLU A 118 -7.26 -25.52 3.52
N SER A 119 -7.79 -25.64 4.69
CA SER A 119 -6.98 -25.82 5.88
C SER A 119 -6.20 -27.13 5.85
N SER A 120 -6.60 -28.09 5.04
CA SER A 120 -5.95 -29.38 5.01
C SER A 120 -4.95 -29.53 3.87
N ARG A 121 -4.67 -28.45 3.15
CA ARG A 121 -3.85 -28.53 1.94
C ARG A 121 -2.70 -27.56 1.97
N PRO A 122 -1.56 -28.00 2.48
CA PRO A 122 -0.37 -27.14 2.45
C PRO A 122 0.07 -26.87 1.02
N PHE A 123 0.63 -25.71 0.80
CA PHE A 123 1.08 -25.31 -0.50
C PHE A 123 2.12 -26.24 -1.10
N ASP A 124 3.03 -26.73 -0.26
CA ASP A 124 4.13 -27.55 -0.75
C ASP A 124 3.69 -28.87 -1.30
N GLN A 125 2.46 -29.29 -1.07
CA GLN A 125 1.96 -30.52 -1.64
C GLN A 125 1.73 -30.40 -3.13
N GLU A 126 1.68 -29.21 -3.63
CA GLU A 126 1.41 -28.96 -5.04
C GLU A 126 2.63 -29.22 -5.90
N TYR A 127 3.76 -29.30 -5.27
CA TYR A 127 5.02 -29.38 -6.00
C TYR A 127 5.76 -30.64 -5.66
#